data_ac17ebed38f3f270cd15fcef788fa16b
#
_entry.id   ac17ebed38f3f270cd15fcef788fa16b
#
_cell.length_a   1.000
_cell.length_b   1.000
_cell.length_c   1.000
_cell.angle_alpha   90.00
_cell.angle_beta   90.00
_cell.angle_gamma   90.00
#
_symmetry.space_group_name_H-M   'P 1'
#
loop_
_entity.id
_entity.type
_entity.pdbx_description
1 polymer ?
#
loop_
_entity_poly.entity_id
_entity_poly.type
_entity_poly.pdbx_seq_one_letter_code
_entity_poly.pdbx_strand_id
1 'polypeptide(L)'
;HKRLEEIKKLEHNPHKPVVKETLRISDDDSAPYTKYSIPLGLPKYRIQNARTLGHQIEYAQVNKKPKVFDDSESDNAQIAQHSILNEMLSENNLKSYFEAGRKQKDALVLTLDGFVISGNRRLCCWRELYEKDSTKYSHFEFIDVCVLEFPNDSPHIDKIEALQETDESI
;
A
#
# COMPACT_ATOMS: atom_id res chain seq x y z
N HIS A 1 -14.86 -7.44 9.78
CA HIS A 1 -14.22 -6.78 8.65
C HIS A 1 -13.96 -7.77 7.51
N LYS A 2 -14.54 -7.52 6.35
CA LYS A 2 -14.33 -8.34 5.16
C LYS A 2 -12.84 -8.40 4.77
N ARG A 3 -12.13 -7.27 4.86
CA ARG A 3 -10.69 -7.20 4.57
C ARG A 3 -9.87 -8.13 5.46
N LEU A 4 -10.11 -8.12 6.75
CA LEU A 4 -9.39 -8.98 7.70
C LEU A 4 -9.67 -10.45 7.42
N GLU A 5 -10.91 -10.79 7.09
CA GLU A 5 -11.28 -12.16 6.72
C GLU A 5 -10.59 -12.61 5.44
N GLU A 6 -10.53 -11.74 4.42
CA GLU A 6 -9.85 -12.02 3.17
C GLU A 6 -8.36 -12.23 3.38
N ILE A 7 -7.72 -11.39 4.20
CA ILE A 7 -6.29 -11.53 4.51
C ILE A 7 -6.03 -12.82 5.28
N LYS A 8 -6.87 -13.18 6.25
CA LYS A 8 -6.74 -14.43 7.00
C LYS A 8 -6.89 -15.68 6.12
N LYS A 9 -7.60 -15.56 5.00
CA LYS A 9 -7.77 -16.66 4.04
C LYS A 9 -6.57 -16.82 3.09
N LEU A 10 -5.59 -15.94 3.15
CA LEU A 10 -4.35 -16.04 2.36
C LEU A 10 -3.44 -17.14 2.93
N GLU A 11 -3.96 -18.36 2.97
CA GLU A 11 -3.19 -19.51 3.39
C GLU A 11 -2.53 -20.18 2.19
N HIS A 12 -1.47 -20.92 2.50
CA HIS A 12 -0.74 -21.65 1.48
C HIS A 12 -1.66 -22.66 0.76
N ASN A 13 -1.78 -22.50 -0.55
CA ASN A 13 -2.42 -23.49 -1.40
C ASN A 13 -1.37 -24.53 -1.81
N PRO A 14 -1.48 -25.79 -1.36
CA PRO A 14 -0.48 -26.81 -1.64
C PRO A 14 -0.33 -27.14 -3.13
N HIS A 15 -1.30 -26.72 -3.95
CA HIS A 15 -1.29 -26.98 -5.40
C HIS A 15 -0.69 -25.83 -6.22
N LYS A 16 -0.29 -24.72 -5.57
CA LYS A 16 0.35 -23.59 -6.23
C LYS A 16 1.78 -23.41 -5.74
N PRO A 17 2.73 -23.11 -6.63
CA PRO A 17 4.09 -22.81 -6.22
C PRO A 17 4.10 -21.58 -5.30
N VAL A 18 4.87 -21.69 -4.22
CA VAL A 18 5.06 -20.58 -3.28
C VAL A 18 6.13 -19.66 -3.85
N VAL A 19 5.76 -18.40 -4.12
CA VAL A 19 6.70 -17.35 -4.49
C VAL A 19 6.96 -16.50 -3.28
N LYS A 20 8.23 -16.29 -2.95
CA LYS A 20 8.63 -15.50 -1.79
C LYS A 20 9.44 -14.28 -2.21
N GLU A 21 9.33 -13.23 -1.43
CA GLU A 21 10.13 -12.01 -1.55
C GLU A 21 10.87 -11.79 -0.23
N THR A 22 12.14 -11.39 -0.32
CA THR A 22 12.94 -11.09 0.85
C THR A 22 12.70 -9.65 1.29
N LEU A 23 12.27 -9.47 2.54
CA LEU A 23 12.01 -8.16 3.11
C LEU A 23 12.99 -7.87 4.25
N ARG A 24 13.46 -6.63 4.31
CA ARG A 24 14.28 -6.15 5.42
C ARG A 24 13.38 -5.78 6.58
N ILE A 25 13.56 -6.47 7.71
CA ILE A 25 12.71 -6.32 8.91
C ILE A 25 13.43 -5.67 10.09
N SER A 26 14.76 -5.59 10.03
CA SER A 26 15.59 -4.85 10.99
C SER A 26 16.87 -4.39 10.30
N ASP A 27 17.70 -3.63 10.99
CA ASP A 27 18.97 -3.12 10.41
C ASP A 27 19.86 -4.26 9.90
N ASP A 28 19.86 -5.39 10.61
CA ASP A 28 20.77 -6.51 10.35
C ASP A 28 20.06 -7.76 9.85
N ASP A 29 18.73 -7.73 9.66
CA ASP A 29 17.97 -8.93 9.37
C ASP A 29 16.99 -8.75 8.23
N SER A 30 16.95 -9.76 7.36
CA SER A 30 15.99 -9.87 6.27
C SER A 30 15.33 -11.25 6.34
N ALA A 31 14.07 -11.32 5.97
CA ALA A 31 13.31 -12.56 6.01
C ALA A 31 12.53 -12.77 4.73
N PRO A 32 12.33 -14.03 4.30
CA PRO A 32 11.47 -14.35 3.17
C PRO A 32 10.00 -14.30 3.59
N TYR A 33 9.18 -13.61 2.78
CA TYR A 33 7.74 -13.55 2.94
C TYR A 33 7.04 -14.07 1.70
N THR A 34 5.96 -14.81 1.87
CA THR A 34 5.17 -15.33 0.77
C THR A 34 4.46 -14.18 0.04
N LYS A 35 4.50 -14.21 -1.30
CA LYS A 35 3.73 -13.30 -2.14
C LYS A 35 2.34 -13.85 -2.35
N TYR A 36 1.35 -13.01 -2.14
CA TYR A 36 -0.06 -13.31 -2.40
C TYR A 36 -0.62 -12.36 -3.45
N SER A 37 -1.56 -12.85 -4.25
CA SER A 37 -2.30 -12.03 -5.20
C SER A 37 -3.66 -11.65 -4.58
N ILE A 38 -3.94 -10.37 -4.49
CA ILE A 38 -5.17 -9.86 -3.88
C ILE A 38 -5.83 -8.81 -4.77
N PRO A 39 -7.15 -8.59 -4.61
CA PRO A 39 -7.83 -7.53 -5.37
C PRO A 39 -7.25 -6.14 -5.06
N LEU A 40 -7.18 -5.31 -6.10
CA LEU A 40 -6.64 -3.95 -6.03
C LEU A 40 -7.31 -3.09 -4.95
N GLY A 41 -8.59 -3.28 -4.71
CA GLY A 41 -9.35 -2.50 -3.73
C GLY A 41 -9.23 -2.97 -2.28
N LEU A 42 -8.59 -4.11 -2.03
CA LEU A 42 -8.58 -4.71 -0.69
C LEU A 42 -7.69 -3.99 0.32
N PRO A 43 -6.42 -3.62 0.01
CA PRO A 43 -5.56 -2.95 0.98
C PRO A 43 -6.07 -1.55 1.33
N LYS A 44 -5.66 -1.06 2.50
CA LYS A 44 -5.89 0.34 2.89
C LYS A 44 -4.57 1.09 3.01
N TYR A 45 -4.60 2.37 2.68
CA TYR A 45 -3.45 3.23 2.87
C TYR A 45 -3.16 3.39 4.36
N ARG A 46 -1.89 3.29 4.72
CA ARG A 46 -1.48 3.62 6.08
C ARG A 46 -1.49 5.14 6.25
N ILE A 47 -2.27 5.62 7.21
CA ILE A 47 -2.44 7.06 7.46
C ILE A 47 -1.26 7.63 8.25
N GLN A 48 -0.68 6.86 9.16
CA GLN A 48 0.44 7.26 10.03
C GLN A 48 1.79 7.31 9.29
N ASN A 49 1.79 7.79 8.06
CA ASN A 49 2.99 7.88 7.24
C ASN A 49 3.60 9.28 7.40
N ALA A 50 4.83 9.36 7.90
CA ALA A 50 5.54 10.62 8.12
C ALA A 50 5.69 11.47 6.84
N ARG A 51 5.83 10.83 5.68
CA ARG A 51 5.96 11.53 4.39
C ARG A 51 4.73 12.36 4.04
N THR A 52 3.54 11.96 4.49
CA THR A 52 2.28 12.62 4.15
C THR A 52 1.73 13.50 5.25
N LEU A 53 2.38 13.56 6.42
CA LEU A 53 1.86 14.29 7.56
C LEU A 53 1.59 15.76 7.27
N GLY A 54 2.53 16.46 6.62
CA GLY A 54 2.36 17.87 6.24
C GLY A 54 1.19 18.07 5.29
N HIS A 55 1.06 17.20 4.31
CA HIS A 55 -0.06 17.23 3.36
C HIS A 55 -1.40 16.93 4.03
N GLN A 56 -1.41 16.05 5.04
CA GLN A 56 -2.62 15.73 5.81
C GLN A 56 -3.10 16.94 6.61
N ILE A 57 -2.17 17.65 7.25
CA ILE A 57 -2.49 18.87 8.01
C ILE A 57 -3.09 19.92 7.08
N GLU A 58 -2.47 20.16 5.93
CA GLU A 58 -2.96 21.11 4.94
C GLU A 58 -4.34 20.70 4.41
N TYR A 59 -4.53 19.44 4.06
CA TYR A 59 -5.82 18.92 3.59
C TYR A 59 -6.94 19.17 4.61
N ALA A 60 -6.67 18.85 5.88
CA ALA A 60 -7.65 19.03 6.95
C ALA A 60 -8.04 20.51 7.12
N GLN A 61 -7.08 21.43 7.00
CA GLN A 61 -7.33 22.86 7.08
C GLN A 61 -8.13 23.40 5.90
N VAL A 62 -7.68 23.08 4.68
CA VAL A 62 -8.29 23.56 3.44
C VAL A 62 -9.73 23.07 3.31
N ASN A 63 -9.99 21.82 3.67
CA ASN A 63 -11.30 21.20 3.56
C ASN A 63 -12.17 21.36 4.82
N LYS A 64 -11.66 22.05 5.85
CA LYS A 64 -12.35 22.25 7.12
C LYS A 64 -12.82 20.95 7.78
N LYS A 65 -11.95 19.93 7.75
CA LYS A 65 -12.21 18.59 8.29
C LYS A 65 -11.09 18.18 9.26
N PRO A 66 -11.03 18.79 10.47
CA PRO A 66 -9.90 18.63 11.37
C PRO A 66 -9.69 17.20 11.88
N LYS A 67 -10.74 16.37 11.84
CA LYS A 67 -10.69 14.98 12.34
C LYS A 67 -10.71 13.93 11.23
N VAL A 68 -10.52 14.32 9.98
CA VAL A 68 -10.67 13.40 8.84
C VAL A 68 -9.75 12.20 8.91
N PHE A 69 -8.56 12.35 9.50
CA PHE A 69 -7.57 11.27 9.62
C PHE A 69 -7.56 10.56 10.99
N ASP A 70 -8.48 10.89 11.89
CA ASP A 70 -8.50 10.30 13.23
C ASP A 70 -8.80 8.81 13.22
N ASP A 71 -9.65 8.35 12.30
CA ASP A 71 -9.96 6.94 12.11
C ASP A 71 -9.42 6.47 10.76
N SER A 72 -8.32 5.75 10.79
CA SER A 72 -7.65 5.20 9.59
C SER A 72 -8.54 4.25 8.79
N GLU A 73 -9.49 3.60 9.43
CA GLU A 73 -10.42 2.66 8.78
C GLU A 73 -11.55 3.37 8.03
N SER A 74 -11.81 4.64 8.32
CA SER A 74 -12.93 5.35 7.71
C SER A 74 -12.72 5.57 6.21
N ASP A 75 -13.81 5.52 5.46
CA ASP A 75 -13.78 5.80 4.03
C ASP A 75 -13.31 7.23 3.76
N ASN A 76 -13.70 8.18 4.60
CA ASN A 76 -13.29 9.57 4.46
C ASN A 76 -11.77 9.75 4.61
N ALA A 77 -11.14 9.05 5.57
CA ALA A 77 -9.69 9.07 5.73
C ALA A 77 -9.00 8.46 4.51
N GLN A 78 -9.51 7.34 4.01
CA GLN A 78 -8.94 6.65 2.85
C GLN A 78 -9.08 7.48 1.57
N ILE A 79 -10.22 8.12 1.36
CA ILE A 79 -10.45 9.03 0.22
C ILE A 79 -9.52 10.23 0.29
N ALA A 80 -9.40 10.84 1.47
CA ALA A 80 -8.50 11.97 1.67
C ALA A 80 -7.04 11.60 1.42
N GLN A 81 -6.61 10.46 1.92
CA GLN A 81 -5.24 9.97 1.73
C GLN A 81 -4.96 9.66 0.25
N HIS A 82 -5.91 9.07 -0.45
CA HIS A 82 -5.81 8.84 -1.89
C HIS A 82 -5.60 10.14 -2.65
N SER A 83 -6.36 11.17 -2.32
CA SER A 83 -6.24 12.50 -2.93
C SER A 83 -4.85 13.10 -2.73
N ILE A 84 -4.32 13.00 -1.50
CA ILE A 84 -2.96 13.47 -1.17
C ILE A 84 -1.91 12.71 -2.00
N LEU A 85 -1.99 11.39 -2.01
CA LEU A 85 -1.05 10.54 -2.75
C LEU A 85 -1.11 10.83 -4.25
N ASN A 86 -2.31 11.04 -4.79
CA ASN A 86 -2.51 11.35 -6.20
C ASN A 86 -1.86 12.68 -6.59
N GLU A 87 -1.95 13.70 -5.74
CA GLU A 87 -1.23 14.95 -5.96
C GLU A 87 0.29 14.74 -5.98
N MET A 88 0.80 13.90 -5.09
CA MET A 88 2.22 13.58 -5.03
C MET A 88 2.72 12.84 -6.28
N LEU A 89 1.84 12.12 -6.98
CA LEU A 89 2.20 11.42 -8.22
C LEU A 89 2.57 12.40 -9.36
N SER A 90 2.04 13.62 -9.32
CA SER A 90 2.38 14.63 -10.33
C SER A 90 3.81 15.17 -10.18
N GLU A 91 4.43 14.97 -9.01
CA GLU A 91 5.76 15.46 -8.68
C GLU A 91 6.87 14.47 -9.03
N ASN A 92 6.52 13.27 -9.50
CA ASN A 92 7.49 12.25 -9.87
C ASN A 92 7.06 11.51 -11.15
N ASN A 93 7.90 10.61 -11.65
CA ASN A 93 7.69 9.89 -12.90
C ASN A 93 6.93 8.57 -12.74
N LEU A 94 6.37 8.30 -11.59
CA LEU A 94 5.73 7.01 -11.30
C LEU A 94 4.52 6.77 -12.20
N LYS A 95 3.69 7.78 -12.39
CA LYS A 95 2.52 7.68 -13.25
C LYS A 95 2.91 7.38 -14.70
N SER A 96 3.87 8.10 -15.24
CA SER A 96 4.38 7.88 -16.61
C SER A 96 4.95 6.48 -16.77
N TYR A 97 5.64 5.99 -15.76
CA TYR A 97 6.22 4.66 -15.74
C TYR A 97 5.17 3.57 -15.94
N PHE A 98 4.06 3.65 -15.21
CA PHE A 98 2.99 2.66 -15.31
C PHE A 98 2.03 2.92 -16.48
N GLU A 99 1.85 4.17 -16.91
CA GLU A 99 1.10 4.49 -18.13
C GLU A 99 1.73 3.89 -19.37
N ALA A 100 3.04 3.68 -19.37
CA ALA A 100 3.77 3.02 -20.45
C ALA A 100 3.47 1.52 -20.57
N GLY A 101 2.60 0.97 -19.71
CA GLY A 101 2.19 -0.43 -19.73
C GLY A 101 3.00 -1.36 -18.85
N ARG A 102 3.89 -0.82 -18.02
CA ARG A 102 4.70 -1.63 -17.12
C ARG A 102 3.84 -2.25 -16.02
N LYS A 103 4.16 -3.50 -15.68
CA LYS A 103 3.48 -4.26 -14.64
C LYS A 103 4.18 -4.09 -13.30
N GLN A 104 3.50 -4.50 -12.24
CA GLN A 104 4.09 -4.55 -10.91
C GLN A 104 5.36 -5.41 -10.90
N LYS A 105 6.42 -4.90 -10.29
CA LYS A 105 7.69 -5.61 -10.13
C LYS A 105 7.82 -6.18 -8.71
N ASP A 106 7.82 -5.29 -7.71
CA ASP A 106 7.99 -5.68 -6.31
C ASP A 106 6.63 -5.72 -5.60
N ALA A 107 6.45 -6.67 -4.68
CA ALA A 107 5.22 -6.78 -3.90
C ALA A 107 5.02 -5.55 -3.01
N LEU A 108 3.76 -5.18 -2.78
CA LEU A 108 3.44 -4.27 -1.70
C LEU A 108 3.66 -4.97 -0.37
N VAL A 109 4.00 -4.22 0.67
CA VAL A 109 4.13 -4.76 2.01
C VAL A 109 2.98 -4.26 2.86
N LEU A 110 2.20 -5.20 3.41
CA LEU A 110 1.04 -4.92 4.22
C LEU A 110 1.30 -5.31 5.68
N THR A 111 0.67 -4.57 6.59
CA THR A 111 0.52 -5.02 7.97
C THR A 111 -0.43 -6.21 8.02
N LEU A 112 -0.47 -6.90 9.17
CA LEU A 112 -1.35 -8.05 9.37
C LEU A 112 -2.83 -7.72 9.12
N ASP A 113 -3.24 -6.50 9.43
CA ASP A 113 -4.61 -5.99 9.22
C ASP A 113 -4.81 -5.25 7.90
N GLY A 114 -3.83 -5.31 6.98
CA GLY A 114 -4.01 -4.89 5.60
C GLY A 114 -3.75 -3.43 5.28
N PHE A 115 -3.00 -2.73 6.11
CA PHE A 115 -2.52 -1.39 5.80
C PHE A 115 -1.18 -1.45 5.04
N VAL A 116 -1.03 -0.62 4.03
CA VAL A 116 0.17 -0.60 3.19
C VAL A 116 1.28 0.20 3.87
N ILE A 117 2.42 -0.44 4.14
CA ILE A 117 3.60 0.23 4.68
C ILE A 117 4.67 0.49 3.61
N SER A 118 4.64 -0.25 2.51
CA SER A 118 5.49 0.02 1.35
C SER A 118 4.66 -0.08 0.09
N GLY A 119 4.67 0.97 -0.71
CA GLY A 119 3.99 1.03 -1.99
C GLY A 119 2.68 1.81 -1.99
N ASN A 120 2.44 2.71 -1.03
CA ASN A 120 1.23 3.55 -1.01
C ASN A 120 1.08 4.36 -2.30
N ARG A 121 2.14 4.97 -2.79
CA ARG A 121 2.11 5.74 -4.05
C ARG A 121 1.85 4.84 -5.25
N ARG A 122 2.47 3.67 -5.30
CA ARG A 122 2.23 2.69 -6.36
C ARG A 122 0.77 2.25 -6.38
N LEU A 123 0.23 1.89 -5.21
CA LEU A 123 -1.16 1.50 -5.08
C LEU A 123 -2.12 2.60 -5.56
N CYS A 124 -1.86 3.84 -5.16
CA CYS A 124 -2.64 5.00 -5.60
C CYS A 124 -2.59 5.13 -7.13
N CYS A 125 -1.40 5.04 -7.71
CA CYS A 125 -1.20 5.11 -9.16
C CYS A 125 -1.99 4.02 -9.90
N TRP A 126 -1.89 2.77 -9.45
CA TRP A 126 -2.58 1.66 -10.08
C TRP A 126 -4.10 1.79 -10.00
N ARG A 127 -4.62 2.27 -8.88
CA ARG A 127 -6.05 2.53 -8.70
C ARG A 127 -6.54 3.62 -9.65
N GLU A 128 -5.78 4.70 -9.81
CA GLU A 128 -6.12 5.78 -10.75
C GLU A 128 -6.13 5.27 -12.20
N LEU A 129 -5.11 4.52 -12.60
CA LEU A 129 -5.02 3.98 -13.94
C LEU A 129 -6.12 2.96 -14.24
N TYR A 130 -6.37 2.06 -13.31
CA TYR A 130 -7.41 1.03 -13.45
C TYR A 130 -8.81 1.65 -13.55
N GLU A 131 -9.09 2.66 -12.76
CA GLU A 131 -10.37 3.39 -12.83
C GLU A 131 -10.53 4.11 -14.16
N LYS A 132 -9.43 4.68 -14.69
CA LYS A 132 -9.44 5.39 -15.97
C LYS A 132 -9.69 4.45 -17.14
N ASP A 133 -9.08 3.28 -17.17
CA ASP A 133 -9.21 2.30 -18.24
C ASP A 133 -8.92 0.88 -17.73
N SER A 134 -9.96 0.20 -17.27
CA SER A 134 -9.83 -1.13 -16.67
C SER A 134 -9.41 -2.20 -17.69
N THR A 135 -9.65 -1.98 -18.97
CA THR A 135 -9.24 -2.91 -20.02
C THR A 135 -7.74 -2.79 -20.27
N LYS A 136 -7.25 -1.57 -20.48
CA LYS A 136 -5.83 -1.30 -20.72
C LYS A 136 -4.97 -1.69 -19.52
N TYR A 137 -5.45 -1.42 -18.31
CA TYR A 137 -4.73 -1.67 -17.06
C TYR A 137 -5.28 -2.89 -16.29
N SER A 138 -5.83 -3.87 -17.01
CA SER A 138 -6.40 -5.08 -16.40
C SER A 138 -5.39 -5.87 -15.54
N HIS A 139 -4.09 -5.72 -15.81
CA HIS A 139 -3.04 -6.34 -15.01
C HIS A 139 -2.93 -5.79 -13.58
N PHE A 140 -3.63 -4.70 -13.25
CA PHE A 140 -3.73 -4.18 -11.89
C PHE A 140 -5.01 -4.62 -11.16
N GLU A 141 -5.87 -5.41 -11.80
CA GLU A 141 -7.07 -5.95 -11.12
C GLU A 141 -6.70 -6.72 -9.86
N PHE A 142 -5.63 -7.52 -9.95
CA PHE A 142 -5.03 -8.20 -8.82
C PHE A 142 -3.57 -7.74 -8.68
N ILE A 143 -3.14 -7.57 -7.44
CA ILE A 143 -1.80 -7.07 -7.13
C ILE A 143 -1.09 -8.01 -6.17
N ASP A 144 0.24 -8.03 -6.24
CA ASP A 144 1.07 -8.87 -5.38
C ASP A 144 1.41 -8.17 -4.08
N VAL A 145 1.24 -8.88 -2.97
CA VAL A 145 1.51 -8.36 -1.62
C VAL A 145 2.25 -9.39 -0.77
N CYS A 146 3.04 -8.89 0.17
CA CYS A 146 3.52 -9.66 1.32
C CYS A 146 2.82 -9.12 2.55
N VAL A 147 2.48 -10.01 3.49
CA VAL A 147 1.77 -9.64 4.72
C VAL A 147 2.68 -9.91 5.92
N LEU A 148 2.93 -8.86 6.71
CA LEU A 148 3.73 -8.99 7.93
C LEU A 148 2.89 -9.61 9.05
N GLU A 149 3.59 -10.16 10.05
CA GLU A 149 2.98 -10.71 11.27
C GLU A 149 2.54 -9.63 12.27
N PHE A 150 2.78 -8.35 11.99
CA PHE A 150 2.50 -7.22 12.88
C PHE A 150 1.29 -6.42 12.39
N PRO A 151 0.33 -6.08 13.29
CA PRO A 151 -0.77 -5.17 12.94
C PRO A 151 -0.27 -3.71 12.86
N ASN A 152 -1.10 -2.84 12.28
CA ASN A 152 -0.76 -1.44 12.01
C ASN A 152 -0.40 -0.63 13.26
N ASP A 153 -0.95 -0.97 14.40
CA ASP A 153 -0.69 -0.30 15.69
C ASP A 153 0.52 -0.88 16.45
N SER A 154 1.20 -1.87 15.88
CA SER A 154 2.40 -2.45 16.51
C SER A 154 3.54 -1.43 16.52
N PRO A 155 4.33 -1.37 17.62
CA PRO A 155 5.48 -0.48 17.69
C PRO A 155 6.59 -0.82 16.68
N HIS A 156 6.58 -2.03 16.12
CA HIS A 156 7.56 -2.44 15.11
C HIS A 156 7.31 -1.82 13.73
N ILE A 157 6.08 -1.38 13.45
CA ILE A 157 5.68 -0.97 12.10
C ILE A 157 6.40 0.29 11.65
N ASP A 158 6.55 1.29 12.49
CA ASP A 158 7.25 2.54 12.11
C ASP A 158 8.68 2.27 11.66
N LYS A 159 9.38 1.38 12.36
CA LYS A 159 10.75 1.01 12.02
C LYS A 159 10.81 0.24 10.71
N ILE A 160 9.93 -0.74 10.54
CA ILE A 160 9.86 -1.54 9.30
C ILE A 160 9.52 -0.65 8.11
N GLU A 161 8.57 0.27 8.26
CA GLU A 161 8.21 1.24 7.21
C GLU A 161 9.43 2.09 6.82
N ALA A 162 10.16 2.61 7.78
CA ALA A 162 11.37 3.41 7.52
C ALA A 162 12.42 2.61 6.74
N LEU A 163 12.60 1.34 7.05
CA LEU A 163 13.54 0.45 6.35
C LEU A 163 13.09 0.21 4.89
N GLN A 164 11.79 0.01 4.67
CA GLN A 164 11.27 -0.18 3.32
C GLN A 164 11.42 1.09 2.48
N GLU A 165 11.19 2.25 3.05
CA GLU A 165 11.33 3.54 2.36
C GLU A 165 12.77 3.80 1.92
N THR A 166 13.76 3.41 2.72
CA THR A 166 15.17 3.54 2.40
C THR A 166 15.57 2.65 1.23
N ASP A 167 14.99 1.44 1.15
CA ASP A 167 15.30 0.45 0.12
C ASP A 167 14.40 0.60 -1.11
N GLU A 168 13.39 1.48 -1.09
CA GLU A 168 12.42 1.62 -2.17
C GLU A 168 13.05 2.26 -3.40
N SER A 169 13.12 1.50 -4.49
CA SER A 169 13.35 1.99 -5.84
C SER A 169 12.03 1.92 -6.61
N ILE A 170 11.86 2.82 -7.53
CA ILE A 170 10.66 2.88 -8.39
C ILE A 170 10.41 1.57 -9.10
#